data_1bb31c91cd3d3369a20408f76c4b5bf6
#
_entry.id   1bb31c91cd3d3369a20408f76c4b5bf6
#
_cell.length_a   1.000
_cell.length_b   1.000
_cell.length_c   1.000
_cell.angle_alpha   90.00
_cell.angle_beta   90.00
_cell.angle_gamma   90.00
#
_symmetry.space_group_name_H-M   'P 1'
#
loop_
_entity.id
_entity.type
_entity.pdbx_description
1 polymer ?
#
loop_
_entity_poly.entity_id
_entity_poly.type
_entity_poly.pdbx_seq_one_letter_code
_entity_poly.pdbx_strand_id
1 'polypeptide(L)'
;MILAACFAASAALMASCAGGNTGKTSAGHESVSSSEEEFDGWTPDNILSRPVEKDDIRIGSYVSFADTAKGWSGKDQVERLYYAGLNFMPMICTLPKSGMLTEAEKSYISRDLTDSKWWGKIDELMQEYNMVYYFSELSGLANDHESSVRRESMINSDAVADARKIIPNLKNCVGVKLVDEPALSSFDEFAKWARYYARITDADGNLLGLDALVNHIGSYEYMAEWVKKAGREVNMISFDAYPFLNGGVNYATLTLMDQVRQLANSKNMRIAMYPQSCAWAGARMPDLNEIIWHFNTNLALGATQFTYFNYTMYPAEGCSDAIFAIDGSVLHPELLEGLTEYHKQIRALDANVRLTEYKVTESYMTSSQIGIKMLPATGFIINKEGLGSTDLLITKFRSNDYESRVYYVNIVNNSFEKAMYDQEFLLDNNANIDHLETYNYKTGKFEPLDVVNNSFIMSLEASEAAFIKVVEAE
;
A
#
# COMPACT_ATOMS: atom_id res chain seq x y z
N MET A 1 5.50 20.18 -24.99
CA MET A 1 6.24 21.43 -24.63
C MET A 1 5.84 21.97 -23.26
N ILE A 2 4.98 21.28 -22.53
CA ILE A 2 4.57 21.61 -21.13
C ILE A 2 5.34 20.79 -20.10
N LEU A 3 5.84 19.61 -20.44
CA LEU A 3 6.64 18.76 -19.54
C LEU A 3 8.05 19.32 -19.21
N ALA A 4 8.58 20.22 -20.01
CA ALA A 4 9.91 20.83 -19.75
C ALA A 4 9.88 21.92 -18.66
N ALA A 5 8.71 22.44 -18.30
CA ALA A 5 8.58 23.52 -17.33
C ALA A 5 8.52 23.04 -15.87
N CYS A 6 8.06 21.81 -15.62
CA CYS A 6 7.98 21.26 -14.26
C CYS A 6 9.35 20.77 -13.74
N PHE A 7 10.25 20.36 -14.64
CA PHE A 7 11.61 19.94 -14.24
C PHE A 7 12.55 21.11 -13.90
N ALA A 8 12.25 22.32 -14.35
CA ALA A 8 13.09 23.50 -14.06
C ALA A 8 12.85 24.13 -12.68
N ALA A 9 11.70 23.88 -12.06
CA ALA A 9 11.37 24.44 -10.74
C ALA A 9 12.03 23.68 -9.58
N SER A 10 12.28 22.39 -9.73
CA SER A 10 12.90 21.56 -8.68
C SER A 10 14.42 21.73 -8.58
N ALA A 11 15.09 22.14 -9.65
CA ALA A 11 16.54 22.34 -9.66
C ALA A 11 16.98 23.69 -9.03
N ALA A 12 16.06 24.63 -8.86
CA ALA A 12 16.38 25.97 -8.33
C ALA A 12 16.44 26.04 -6.79
N LEU A 13 15.95 25.03 -6.07
CA LEU A 13 15.98 25.00 -4.59
C LEU A 13 17.25 24.36 -4.00
N MET A 14 18.09 23.70 -4.80
CA MET A 14 19.30 23.02 -4.30
C MET A 14 20.60 23.81 -4.44
N ALA A 15 20.56 25.04 -5.00
CA ALA A 15 21.74 25.83 -5.29
C ALA A 15 22.09 26.92 -4.26
N SER A 16 21.46 26.95 -3.08
CA SER A 16 21.60 28.08 -2.13
C SER A 16 22.39 27.76 -0.84
N CYS A 17 23.07 26.64 -0.75
CA CYS A 17 23.88 26.31 0.43
C CYS A 17 25.35 26.02 0.13
N ALA A 18 26.04 26.88 -0.57
CA ALA A 18 27.51 26.87 -0.58
C ALA A 18 28.07 28.26 -0.86
N GLY A 19 28.48 28.98 0.17
CA GLY A 19 29.20 30.24 0.00
C GLY A 19 29.51 30.88 1.36
N GLY A 20 30.60 30.43 2.00
CA GLY A 20 31.11 31.09 3.19
C GLY A 20 31.72 32.44 2.89
N ASN A 21 31.58 33.38 3.79
CA ASN A 21 32.66 34.31 4.05
C ASN A 21 32.60 34.94 5.44
N THR A 22 33.78 35.12 5.97
CA THR A 22 34.16 35.67 7.26
C THR A 22 33.92 37.18 7.35
N GLY A 23 33.34 37.67 8.45
CA GLY A 23 33.30 39.07 8.80
C GLY A 23 32.71 39.29 10.17
N LYS A 24 33.57 39.48 11.19
CA LYS A 24 33.20 39.93 12.55
C LYS A 24 32.69 41.35 12.52
N THR A 25 31.49 41.62 13.07
CA THR A 25 31.21 42.83 13.83
C THR A 25 30.09 42.54 14.82
N SER A 26 30.31 43.00 16.05
CA SER A 26 29.41 42.92 17.20
C SER A 26 28.29 43.94 17.11
N ALA A 27 27.05 43.56 17.41
CA ALA A 27 26.13 44.27 18.31
C ALA A 27 24.67 43.77 18.11
N GLY A 28 23.95 43.67 19.20
CA GLY A 28 22.48 43.63 19.19
C GLY A 28 21.87 42.23 19.34
N HIS A 29 21.63 41.78 20.59
CA HIS A 29 20.67 40.74 20.88
C HIS A 29 19.26 41.26 20.57
N GLU A 30 18.77 41.02 19.38
CA GLU A 30 17.34 40.93 19.15
C GLU A 30 16.97 39.42 19.26
N SER A 31 16.18 39.09 20.26
CA SER A 31 15.57 37.79 20.40
C SER A 31 14.55 37.64 19.27
N VAL A 32 14.99 37.03 18.17
CA VAL A 32 14.05 36.47 17.18
C VAL A 32 13.35 35.34 17.89
N SER A 33 12.11 35.58 18.30
CA SER A 33 11.18 34.50 18.66
C SER A 33 10.98 33.67 17.39
N SER A 34 11.68 32.55 17.28
CA SER A 34 11.29 31.51 16.34
C SER A 34 9.90 31.05 16.82
N SER A 35 8.84 31.53 16.17
CA SER A 35 7.58 30.83 16.20
C SER A 35 7.87 29.45 15.61
N GLU A 36 7.99 28.42 16.44
CA GLU A 36 7.83 27.05 15.99
C GLU A 36 6.47 27.04 15.31
N GLU A 37 6.44 26.96 13.99
CA GLU A 37 5.20 26.71 13.27
C GLU A 37 4.69 25.37 13.80
N GLU A 38 3.55 25.42 14.47
CA GLU A 38 2.89 24.26 15.04
C GLU A 38 2.61 23.29 13.87
N PHE A 39 3.14 22.07 13.93
CA PHE A 39 2.95 21.07 12.86
C PHE A 39 1.47 20.75 12.72
N ASP A 40 0.88 21.18 11.61
CA ASP A 40 -0.57 21.18 11.37
C ASP A 40 -1.07 19.87 10.70
N GLY A 41 -0.27 18.80 10.76
CA GLY A 41 -0.60 17.47 10.20
C GLY A 41 -0.04 17.20 8.80
N TRP A 42 -0.29 16.00 8.30
CA TRP A 42 0.15 15.56 6.99
C TRP A 42 -0.91 15.87 5.92
N THR A 43 -0.46 16.43 4.82
CA THR A 43 -1.27 16.79 3.64
C THR A 43 -0.68 16.15 2.38
N PRO A 44 -1.41 16.06 1.27
CA PRO A 44 -0.83 15.58 0.00
C PRO A 44 0.43 16.33 -0.44
N ASP A 45 0.56 17.61 -0.08
CA ASP A 45 1.70 18.45 -0.48
C ASP A 45 2.99 18.11 0.28
N ASN A 46 2.90 17.68 1.55
CA ASN A 46 4.06 17.43 2.39
C ASN A 46 4.32 15.95 2.70
N ILE A 47 3.38 15.05 2.36
CA ILE A 47 3.44 13.63 2.76
C ILE A 47 4.67 12.88 2.22
N LEU A 48 5.21 13.28 1.09
CA LEU A 48 6.40 12.62 0.54
C LEU A 48 7.64 12.81 1.44
N SER A 49 7.72 13.90 2.19
CA SER A 49 8.82 14.15 3.13
C SER A 49 8.71 13.33 4.42
N ARG A 50 7.54 12.72 4.70
CA ARG A 50 7.33 11.90 5.89
C ARG A 50 8.07 10.57 5.78
N PRO A 51 8.91 10.20 6.76
CA PRO A 51 9.46 8.86 6.84
C PRO A 51 8.34 7.82 6.93
N VAL A 52 8.44 6.75 6.15
CA VAL A 52 7.45 5.66 6.20
C VAL A 52 7.71 4.82 7.43
N GLU A 53 6.67 4.64 8.24
CA GLU A 53 6.70 3.76 9.39
C GLU A 53 6.30 2.33 8.99
N LYS A 54 6.71 1.36 9.81
CA LYS A 54 6.44 -0.06 9.53
C LYS A 54 4.95 -0.37 9.43
N ASP A 55 4.15 0.32 10.22
CA ASP A 55 2.70 0.10 10.30
C ASP A 55 1.89 1.07 9.42
N ASP A 56 2.54 1.80 8.52
CA ASP A 56 1.85 2.61 7.51
C ASP A 56 1.23 1.72 6.41
N ILE A 57 0.21 2.26 5.74
CA ILE A 57 -0.27 1.71 4.47
C ILE A 57 0.87 1.70 3.46
N ARG A 58 1.04 0.57 2.79
CA ARG A 58 2.08 0.37 1.79
C ARG A 58 1.49 0.38 0.40
N ILE A 59 2.05 1.23 -0.45
CA ILE A 59 1.67 1.37 -1.86
C ILE A 59 2.93 1.19 -2.70
N GLY A 60 2.96 0.15 -3.52
CA GLY A 60 4.12 -0.20 -4.33
C GLY A 60 3.76 -0.77 -5.69
N SER A 61 4.76 -1.12 -6.48
CA SER A 61 4.62 -1.85 -7.74
C SER A 61 5.36 -3.18 -7.68
N TYR A 62 4.77 -4.21 -8.27
CA TYR A 62 5.35 -5.56 -8.29
C TYR A 62 6.72 -5.57 -8.93
N VAL A 63 6.89 -4.91 -10.07
CA VAL A 63 8.16 -4.80 -10.80
C VAL A 63 8.48 -3.35 -11.09
N SER A 64 9.77 -3.02 -11.01
CA SER A 64 10.32 -1.67 -11.21
C SER A 64 11.33 -1.65 -12.35
N PHE A 65 11.05 -2.36 -13.44
CA PHE A 65 11.99 -2.38 -14.56
C PHE A 65 12.04 -1.07 -15.31
N ALA A 66 13.26 -0.67 -15.66
CA ALA A 66 13.55 0.09 -16.84
C ALA A 66 14.71 -0.58 -17.55
N ASP A 67 14.74 -0.49 -18.86
CA ASP A 67 15.83 -1.05 -19.65
C ASP A 67 17.14 -0.35 -19.31
N THR A 68 18.05 -1.07 -18.66
CA THR A 68 19.38 -0.56 -18.31
C THR A 68 20.21 -0.20 -19.53
N ALA A 69 19.92 -0.76 -20.72
CA ALA A 69 20.56 -0.41 -21.97
C ALA A 69 20.28 1.04 -22.39
N LYS A 70 19.21 1.67 -21.88
CA LYS A 70 18.86 3.08 -22.09
C LYS A 70 19.37 4.00 -20.99
N GLY A 71 20.14 3.52 -20.04
CA GLY A 71 20.82 4.32 -19.02
C GLY A 71 20.05 4.56 -17.73
N TRP A 72 18.92 3.86 -17.49
CA TRP A 72 18.21 3.96 -16.23
C TRP A 72 18.95 3.21 -15.11
N SER A 73 19.31 3.93 -14.07
CA SER A 73 19.92 3.35 -12.88
C SER A 73 18.87 2.83 -11.90
N GLY A 74 19.31 2.02 -10.93
CA GLY A 74 18.45 1.60 -9.82
C GLY A 74 17.92 2.79 -9.02
N LYS A 75 18.76 3.83 -8.84
CA LYS A 75 18.35 5.08 -8.18
C LYS A 75 17.24 5.79 -8.96
N ASP A 76 17.38 5.96 -10.28
CA ASP A 76 16.37 6.62 -11.10
C ASP A 76 15.00 5.93 -11.01
N GLN A 77 15.00 4.59 -10.85
CA GLN A 77 13.76 3.82 -10.71
C GLN A 77 13.10 4.03 -9.35
N VAL A 78 13.86 4.01 -8.27
CA VAL A 78 13.35 4.31 -6.92
C VAL A 78 12.81 5.72 -6.86
N GLU A 79 13.57 6.69 -7.37
CA GLU A 79 13.16 8.09 -7.42
C GLU A 79 11.84 8.29 -8.17
N ARG A 80 11.67 7.61 -9.31
CA ARG A 80 10.43 7.65 -10.08
C ARG A 80 9.24 7.13 -9.30
N LEU A 81 9.37 5.99 -8.64
CA LEU A 81 8.29 5.42 -7.82
C LEU A 81 7.96 6.33 -6.64
N TYR A 82 8.96 6.90 -6.00
CA TYR A 82 8.76 7.88 -4.94
C TYR A 82 7.95 9.09 -5.41
N TYR A 83 8.32 9.70 -6.56
CA TYR A 83 7.56 10.83 -7.10
C TYR A 83 6.18 10.44 -7.64
N ALA A 84 5.95 9.18 -7.96
CA ALA A 84 4.61 8.64 -8.23
C ALA A 84 3.77 8.41 -6.95
N GLY A 85 4.27 8.84 -5.78
CA GLY A 85 3.58 8.71 -4.50
C GLY A 85 3.70 7.34 -3.84
N LEU A 86 4.44 6.40 -4.44
CA LEU A 86 4.67 5.07 -3.87
C LEU A 86 5.65 5.15 -2.69
N ASN A 87 5.48 4.27 -1.71
CA ASN A 87 6.30 4.23 -0.51
C ASN A 87 6.86 2.84 -0.19
N PHE A 88 6.69 1.88 -1.12
CA PHE A 88 7.01 0.49 -0.88
C PHE A 88 7.57 -0.22 -2.12
N MET A 89 8.58 -1.07 -1.92
CA MET A 89 9.13 -1.94 -2.97
C MET A 89 9.13 -3.41 -2.55
N PRO A 90 8.26 -4.23 -3.12
CA PRO A 90 8.21 -5.67 -2.81
C PRO A 90 9.29 -6.50 -3.50
N MET A 91 9.86 -6.02 -4.62
CA MET A 91 10.73 -6.77 -5.53
C MET A 91 12.06 -6.04 -5.79
N ILE A 92 12.94 -6.00 -4.79
CA ILE A 92 14.26 -5.37 -4.92
C ILE A 92 15.15 -6.04 -5.97
N CYS A 93 15.01 -7.35 -6.16
CA CYS A 93 15.79 -8.11 -7.16
C CYS A 93 15.62 -7.59 -8.59
N THR A 94 14.59 -6.80 -8.86
CA THR A 94 14.35 -6.18 -10.18
C THR A 94 15.13 -4.88 -10.38
N LEU A 95 15.73 -4.30 -9.32
CA LEU A 95 16.52 -3.08 -9.44
C LEU A 95 17.87 -3.33 -10.12
N PRO A 96 18.22 -2.53 -11.15
CA PRO A 96 19.54 -2.58 -11.74
C PRO A 96 20.61 -2.07 -10.76
N LYS A 97 21.77 -2.71 -10.76
CA LYS A 97 22.92 -2.28 -9.94
C LYS A 97 23.61 -1.02 -10.48
N SER A 98 23.31 -0.61 -11.71
CA SER A 98 23.85 0.59 -12.33
C SER A 98 23.43 1.85 -11.58
N GLY A 99 24.34 2.81 -11.43
CA GLY A 99 24.11 4.08 -10.72
C GLY A 99 24.06 3.96 -9.19
N MET A 100 23.99 2.74 -8.64
CA MET A 100 24.03 2.49 -7.20
C MET A 100 25.41 2.01 -6.74
N LEU A 101 26.16 1.39 -7.62
CA LEU A 101 27.49 0.84 -7.35
C LEU A 101 28.51 1.44 -8.30
N THR A 102 29.72 1.72 -7.79
CA THR A 102 30.89 2.02 -8.63
C THR A 102 31.31 0.79 -9.42
N GLU A 103 32.06 0.97 -10.50
CA GLU A 103 32.55 -0.16 -11.32
C GLU A 103 33.44 -1.12 -10.48
N ALA A 104 34.17 -0.60 -9.49
CA ALA A 104 34.94 -1.41 -8.56
C ALA A 104 34.00 -2.27 -7.67
N GLU A 105 32.93 -1.68 -7.12
CA GLU A 105 31.96 -2.40 -6.29
C GLU A 105 31.17 -3.46 -7.10
N LYS A 106 30.81 -3.18 -8.35
CA LYS A 106 30.15 -4.15 -9.23
C LYS A 106 30.95 -5.43 -9.43
N SER A 107 32.26 -5.36 -9.41
CA SER A 107 33.13 -6.54 -9.58
C SER A 107 33.19 -7.43 -8.33
N TYR A 108 32.86 -6.89 -7.14
CA TYR A 108 32.92 -7.60 -5.85
C TYR A 108 31.54 -8.03 -5.35
N ILE A 109 30.49 -7.31 -5.74
CA ILE A 109 29.13 -7.61 -5.30
C ILE A 109 28.52 -8.64 -6.23
N SER A 110 28.56 -9.90 -5.79
CA SER A 110 27.82 -10.95 -6.47
C SER A 110 26.31 -10.69 -6.37
N ARG A 111 25.50 -11.34 -7.23
CA ARG A 111 24.04 -11.37 -7.04
C ARG A 111 23.65 -12.21 -5.81
N ASP A 112 24.60 -12.51 -4.96
CA ASP A 112 24.39 -13.42 -3.86
C ASP A 112 23.57 -12.75 -2.75
N LEU A 113 22.61 -13.47 -2.23
CA LEU A 113 21.77 -13.12 -1.07
C LEU A 113 22.59 -12.73 0.17
N THR A 114 23.88 -13.03 0.15
CA THR A 114 24.83 -12.89 1.25
C THR A 114 25.60 -11.57 1.21
N ASP A 115 25.37 -10.73 0.19
CA ASP A 115 26.11 -9.49 0.05
C ASP A 115 25.54 -8.37 0.92
N SER A 116 26.06 -8.26 2.13
CA SER A 116 25.67 -7.22 3.08
C SER A 116 25.90 -5.80 2.57
N LYS A 117 26.87 -5.60 1.66
CA LYS A 117 27.13 -4.28 1.07
C LYS A 117 26.04 -3.88 0.09
N TRP A 118 25.57 -4.84 -0.73
CA TRP A 118 24.44 -4.58 -1.63
C TRP A 118 23.19 -4.20 -0.85
N TRP A 119 22.84 -4.98 0.16
CA TRP A 119 21.66 -4.68 0.99
C TRP A 119 21.82 -3.38 1.78
N GLY A 120 23.02 -3.06 2.25
CA GLY A 120 23.30 -1.76 2.86
C GLY A 120 23.04 -0.59 1.90
N LYS A 121 23.45 -0.73 0.62
CA LYS A 121 23.17 0.30 -0.42
C LYS A 121 21.69 0.43 -0.74
N ILE A 122 20.96 -0.67 -0.79
CA ILE A 122 19.50 -0.65 -0.94
C ILE A 122 18.86 0.09 0.24
N ASP A 123 19.25 -0.25 1.46
CA ASP A 123 18.68 0.33 2.66
C ASP A 123 18.97 1.84 2.76
N GLU A 124 20.20 2.28 2.44
CA GLU A 124 20.56 3.69 2.33
C GLU A 124 19.67 4.43 1.31
N LEU A 125 19.46 3.84 0.14
CA LEU A 125 18.61 4.41 -0.90
C LEU A 125 17.15 4.49 -0.47
N MET A 126 16.62 3.47 0.18
CA MET A 126 15.25 3.48 0.69
C MET A 126 15.06 4.51 1.80
N GLN A 127 16.07 4.75 2.64
CA GLN A 127 16.06 5.84 3.62
C GLN A 127 16.09 7.21 2.95
N GLU A 128 16.90 7.41 1.89
CA GLU A 128 16.96 8.67 1.13
C GLU A 128 15.59 9.07 0.57
N TYR A 129 14.80 8.08 0.11
CA TYR A 129 13.48 8.32 -0.49
C TYR A 129 12.29 8.00 0.45
N ASN A 130 12.50 7.87 1.75
CA ASN A 130 11.42 7.56 2.70
C ASN A 130 10.54 6.38 2.25
N MET A 131 11.16 5.29 1.77
CA MET A 131 10.47 4.09 1.30
C MET A 131 10.84 2.89 2.16
N VAL A 132 9.94 1.93 2.26
CA VAL A 132 10.20 0.61 2.86
C VAL A 132 10.22 -0.48 1.79
N TYR A 133 10.79 -1.64 2.11
CA TYR A 133 10.94 -2.70 1.13
C TYR A 133 10.91 -4.10 1.75
N TYR A 134 10.74 -5.10 0.89
CA TYR A 134 10.95 -6.50 1.26
C TYR A 134 12.29 -7.02 0.77
N PHE A 135 12.90 -7.83 1.61
CA PHE A 135 14.01 -8.68 1.25
C PHE A 135 13.48 -9.78 0.29
N SER A 136 13.76 -9.67 -1.00
CA SER A 136 13.04 -10.42 -2.05
C SER A 136 13.91 -11.38 -2.87
N GLU A 137 15.21 -11.45 -2.62
CA GLU A 137 16.13 -12.30 -3.37
C GLU A 137 15.80 -13.81 -3.26
N LEU A 138 15.06 -14.19 -2.22
CA LEU A 138 14.66 -15.58 -2.00
C LEU A 138 13.63 -16.08 -3.00
N SER A 139 12.87 -15.19 -3.64
CA SER A 139 11.87 -15.56 -4.64
C SER A 139 12.47 -16.22 -5.88
N GLY A 140 13.65 -15.75 -6.32
CA GLY A 140 14.38 -16.37 -7.44
C GLY A 140 14.84 -17.81 -7.20
N LEU A 141 15.01 -18.17 -5.93
CA LEU A 141 15.37 -19.51 -5.51
C LEU A 141 14.13 -20.41 -5.31
N ALA A 142 12.98 -19.81 -4.99
CA ALA A 142 11.74 -20.53 -4.72
C ALA A 142 10.91 -20.82 -5.99
N ASN A 143 11.05 -20.00 -7.03
CA ASN A 143 10.35 -20.19 -8.32
C ASN A 143 10.86 -21.36 -9.16
N ASP A 144 11.89 -22.07 -8.72
CA ASP A 144 12.32 -23.29 -9.38
C ASP A 144 11.34 -24.44 -9.01
N HIS A 145 10.26 -24.54 -9.76
CA HIS A 145 9.14 -25.47 -9.56
C HIS A 145 9.53 -26.96 -9.49
N GLU A 146 10.79 -27.31 -9.72
CA GLU A 146 11.18 -28.69 -10.03
C GLU A 146 11.58 -29.56 -8.84
N SER A 147 11.76 -29.07 -7.61
CA SER A 147 12.06 -30.03 -6.56
C SER A 147 11.81 -29.57 -5.11
N SER A 148 10.91 -30.28 -4.43
CA SER A 148 10.73 -30.22 -2.97
C SER A 148 12.06 -30.50 -2.22
N VAL A 149 12.97 -31.29 -2.77
CA VAL A 149 14.28 -31.65 -2.20
C VAL A 149 15.25 -30.46 -2.19
N ARG A 150 15.23 -29.62 -3.20
CA ARG A 150 16.05 -28.39 -3.27
C ARG A 150 15.68 -27.40 -2.18
N ARG A 151 14.41 -27.28 -1.87
CA ARG A 151 13.85 -26.31 -0.93
C ARG A 151 14.21 -26.60 0.51
N GLU A 152 14.18 -27.85 0.95
CA GLU A 152 14.61 -28.23 2.31
C GLU A 152 16.11 -27.99 2.54
N SER A 153 16.94 -28.21 1.53
CA SER A 153 18.37 -27.89 1.61
C SER A 153 18.65 -26.40 1.71
N MET A 154 17.74 -25.56 1.19
CA MET A 154 17.90 -24.10 1.18
C MET A 154 17.57 -23.45 2.53
N ILE A 155 16.60 -23.96 3.30
CA ILE A 155 16.33 -23.46 4.67
C ILE A 155 17.57 -23.62 5.56
N ASN A 156 18.37 -24.63 5.31
CA ASN A 156 19.62 -24.91 6.02
C ASN A 156 20.87 -24.41 5.27
N SER A 157 20.69 -23.63 4.21
CA SER A 157 21.82 -23.09 3.44
C SER A 157 22.50 -21.94 4.19
N ASP A 158 23.81 -21.77 3.96
CA ASP A 158 24.58 -20.65 4.50
C ASP A 158 23.99 -19.31 4.07
N ALA A 159 23.45 -19.21 2.85
CA ALA A 159 22.79 -18.01 2.33
C ALA A 159 21.62 -17.54 3.21
N VAL A 160 20.76 -18.46 3.64
CA VAL A 160 19.63 -18.15 4.55
C VAL A 160 20.13 -17.78 5.93
N ALA A 161 21.15 -18.47 6.44
CA ALA A 161 21.79 -18.12 7.71
C ALA A 161 22.43 -16.72 7.67
N ASP A 162 23.00 -16.33 6.52
CA ASP A 162 23.59 -15.01 6.33
C ASP A 162 22.51 -13.92 6.16
N ALA A 163 21.41 -14.18 5.50
CA ALA A 163 20.26 -13.27 5.44
C ALA A 163 19.76 -12.89 6.84
N ARG A 164 19.71 -13.84 7.78
CA ARG A 164 19.38 -13.57 9.19
C ARG A 164 20.34 -12.63 9.90
N LYS A 165 21.62 -12.60 9.49
CA LYS A 165 22.61 -11.69 10.05
C LYS A 165 22.53 -10.31 9.42
N ILE A 166 22.08 -10.23 8.16
CA ILE A 166 21.98 -8.98 7.39
C ILE A 166 20.72 -8.21 7.78
N ILE A 167 19.56 -8.86 7.75
CA ILE A 167 18.25 -8.23 7.93
C ILE A 167 18.14 -7.38 9.21
N PRO A 168 18.66 -7.80 10.38
CA PRO A 168 18.58 -6.97 11.59
C PRO A 168 19.30 -5.62 11.52
N ASN A 169 20.16 -5.43 10.53
CA ASN A 169 20.89 -4.18 10.32
C ASN A 169 20.24 -3.27 9.27
N LEU A 170 19.14 -3.69 8.65
CA LEU A 170 18.42 -2.97 7.61
C LEU A 170 17.24 -2.22 8.23
N LYS A 171 17.27 -0.89 8.20
CA LYS A 171 16.29 -0.05 8.91
C LYS A 171 14.93 -0.01 8.21
N ASN A 172 14.95 0.01 6.87
CA ASN A 172 13.75 0.15 6.04
C ASN A 172 13.25 -1.20 5.48
N CYS A 173 13.89 -2.33 5.85
CA CYS A 173 13.43 -3.66 5.53
C CYS A 173 12.28 -4.05 6.48
N VAL A 174 11.06 -4.18 5.96
CA VAL A 174 9.86 -4.47 6.76
C VAL A 174 9.35 -5.89 6.62
N GLY A 175 9.97 -6.69 5.78
CA GLY A 175 9.58 -8.09 5.56
C GLY A 175 10.40 -8.81 4.52
N VAL A 176 9.92 -10.00 4.19
CA VAL A 176 10.54 -10.90 3.21
C VAL A 176 9.47 -11.37 2.23
N LYS A 177 9.71 -11.24 0.92
CA LYS A 177 8.89 -11.90 -0.10
C LYS A 177 9.45 -13.30 -0.35
N LEU A 178 8.64 -14.33 -0.08
CA LEU A 178 9.06 -15.73 -0.17
C LEU A 178 8.76 -16.34 -1.52
N VAL A 179 7.52 -16.21 -2.00
CA VAL A 179 7.06 -16.87 -3.22
C VAL A 179 5.80 -16.20 -3.77
N ASP A 180 5.57 -16.39 -5.05
CA ASP A 180 4.39 -16.00 -5.78
C ASP A 180 3.62 -17.24 -6.21
N GLU A 181 2.32 -17.27 -5.98
CA GLU A 181 1.36 -18.30 -6.37
C GLU A 181 1.82 -19.77 -6.16
N PRO A 182 2.27 -20.15 -4.94
CA PRO A 182 2.74 -21.50 -4.70
C PRO A 182 1.60 -22.52 -4.81
N ALA A 183 1.92 -23.72 -5.29
CA ALA A 183 0.97 -24.82 -5.26
C ALA A 183 0.62 -25.22 -3.81
N LEU A 184 -0.62 -25.67 -3.56
CA LEU A 184 -1.09 -26.13 -2.23
C LEU A 184 -0.15 -27.16 -1.58
N SER A 185 0.45 -28.04 -2.38
CA SER A 185 1.38 -29.08 -1.91
C SER A 185 2.65 -28.53 -1.29
N SER A 186 3.01 -27.27 -1.56
CA SER A 186 4.22 -26.61 -1.02
C SER A 186 3.95 -25.73 0.19
N PHE A 187 2.70 -25.56 0.62
CA PHE A 187 2.33 -24.68 1.73
C PHE A 187 2.99 -25.01 3.06
N ASP A 188 3.13 -26.30 3.40
CA ASP A 188 3.81 -26.70 4.63
C ASP A 188 5.26 -26.22 4.68
N GLU A 189 5.92 -26.20 3.54
CA GLU A 189 7.30 -25.75 3.41
C GLU A 189 7.40 -24.23 3.51
N PHE A 190 6.63 -23.49 2.72
CA PHE A 190 6.63 -22.02 2.79
C PHE A 190 6.17 -21.53 4.15
N ALA A 191 5.28 -22.24 4.84
CA ALA A 191 4.90 -21.93 6.21
C ALA A 191 6.07 -22.07 7.20
N LYS A 192 6.98 -23.05 7.01
CA LYS A 192 8.22 -23.14 7.81
C LYS A 192 9.12 -21.93 7.56
N TRP A 193 9.29 -21.53 6.31
CA TRP A 193 10.07 -20.35 5.93
C TRP A 193 9.49 -19.07 6.50
N ALA A 194 8.19 -18.88 6.34
CA ALA A 194 7.49 -17.72 6.86
C ALA A 194 7.69 -17.56 8.37
N ARG A 195 7.52 -18.66 9.13
CA ARG A 195 7.78 -18.67 10.58
C ARG A 195 9.25 -18.44 10.92
N TYR A 196 10.16 -18.93 10.09
CA TYR A 196 11.60 -18.72 10.30
C TYR A 196 11.97 -17.24 10.23
N TYR A 197 11.46 -16.51 9.22
CA TYR A 197 11.70 -15.08 9.07
C TYR A 197 10.93 -14.23 10.08
N ALA A 198 9.70 -14.60 10.40
CA ALA A 198 8.91 -13.91 11.43
C ALA A 198 9.57 -13.93 12.83
N ARG A 199 10.51 -14.86 13.06
CA ARG A 199 11.25 -15.01 14.34
C ARG A 199 12.62 -14.34 14.34
N ILE A 200 12.97 -13.56 13.34
CA ILE A 200 14.21 -12.80 13.36
C ILE A 200 14.12 -11.71 14.43
N THR A 201 15.19 -11.58 15.20
CA THR A 201 15.31 -10.60 16.30
C THR A 201 16.38 -9.57 15.99
N ASP A 202 16.26 -8.41 16.63
CA ASP A 202 17.35 -7.44 16.74
C ASP A 202 18.49 -7.95 17.67
N ALA A 203 19.47 -7.09 17.91
CA ALA A 203 20.61 -7.40 18.78
C ALA A 203 20.22 -7.59 20.25
N ASP A 204 19.10 -7.00 20.67
CA ASP A 204 18.57 -7.06 22.03
C ASP A 204 17.63 -8.27 22.23
N GLY A 205 17.37 -9.03 21.19
CA GLY A 205 16.52 -10.22 21.20
C GLY A 205 15.03 -9.93 21.00
N ASN A 206 14.64 -8.69 20.65
CA ASN A 206 13.26 -8.34 20.32
C ASN A 206 12.93 -8.79 18.91
N LEU A 207 11.72 -9.31 18.69
CA LEU A 207 11.26 -9.67 17.36
C LEU A 207 11.20 -8.43 16.46
N LEU A 208 11.78 -8.51 15.26
CA LEU A 208 11.67 -7.44 14.25
C LEU A 208 10.24 -7.30 13.72
N GLY A 209 9.40 -8.32 13.91
CA GLY A 209 8.01 -8.34 13.43
C GLY A 209 7.93 -8.20 11.91
N LEU A 210 8.83 -8.87 11.19
CA LEU A 210 8.88 -8.87 9.74
C LEU A 210 7.64 -9.54 9.14
N ASP A 211 7.15 -8.98 8.05
CA ASP A 211 6.18 -9.67 7.24
C ASP A 211 6.83 -10.82 6.46
N ALA A 212 6.11 -11.91 6.32
CA ALA A 212 6.51 -13.02 5.48
C ALA A 212 5.48 -13.17 4.35
N LEU A 213 5.74 -12.52 3.22
CA LEU A 213 4.82 -12.47 2.11
C LEU A 213 4.88 -13.77 1.30
N VAL A 214 3.75 -14.46 1.25
CA VAL A 214 3.42 -15.48 0.27
C VAL A 214 2.18 -14.99 -0.46
N ASN A 215 2.31 -14.69 -1.76
CA ASN A 215 1.16 -14.26 -2.55
C ASN A 215 0.41 -15.48 -3.08
N HIS A 216 -0.91 -15.42 -3.06
CA HIS A 216 -1.79 -16.51 -3.47
C HIS A 216 -2.66 -16.09 -4.66
N ILE A 217 -3.02 -17.05 -5.48
CA ILE A 217 -4.09 -16.86 -6.46
C ILE A 217 -5.40 -16.44 -5.76
N GLY A 218 -6.27 -15.74 -6.46
CA GLY A 218 -7.55 -15.25 -5.96
C GLY A 218 -8.55 -16.36 -5.61
N SER A 219 -8.21 -17.22 -4.66
CA SER A 219 -9.03 -18.33 -4.17
C SER A 219 -9.08 -18.35 -2.65
N TYR A 220 -10.31 -18.31 -2.09
CA TYR A 220 -10.53 -18.37 -0.65
C TYR A 220 -9.94 -19.65 -0.02
N GLU A 221 -10.08 -20.79 -0.69
CA GLU A 221 -9.58 -22.08 -0.21
C GLU A 221 -8.06 -22.08 -0.04
N TYR A 222 -7.33 -21.44 -0.97
CA TYR A 222 -5.87 -21.27 -0.88
C TYR A 222 -5.50 -20.45 0.34
N MET A 223 -6.14 -19.31 0.54
CA MET A 223 -5.85 -18.43 1.68
C MET A 223 -6.24 -19.05 3.02
N ALA A 224 -7.37 -19.76 3.09
CA ALA A 224 -7.81 -20.46 4.30
C ALA A 224 -6.82 -21.58 4.67
N GLU A 225 -6.35 -22.37 3.69
CA GLU A 225 -5.34 -23.41 3.94
C GLU A 225 -3.99 -22.80 4.31
N TRP A 226 -3.59 -21.70 3.68
CA TRP A 226 -2.38 -20.96 4.05
C TRP A 226 -2.42 -20.51 5.51
N VAL A 227 -3.48 -19.83 5.93
CA VAL A 227 -3.65 -19.34 7.30
C VAL A 227 -3.57 -20.47 8.33
N LYS A 228 -4.14 -21.63 7.99
CA LYS A 228 -4.08 -22.84 8.83
C LYS A 228 -2.64 -23.37 8.98
N LYS A 229 -1.85 -23.34 7.89
CA LYS A 229 -0.47 -23.85 7.84
C LYS A 229 0.56 -22.86 8.40
N ALA A 230 0.39 -21.58 8.08
CA ALA A 230 1.33 -20.54 8.45
C ALA A 230 1.43 -20.33 9.96
N GLY A 231 0.31 -20.47 10.67
CA GLY A 231 0.26 -20.27 12.12
C GLY A 231 0.22 -18.79 12.49
N ARG A 232 0.20 -18.55 13.80
CA ARG A 232 -0.01 -17.20 14.36
C ARG A 232 1.20 -16.26 14.28
N GLU A 233 2.37 -16.76 13.95
CA GLU A 233 3.58 -15.95 13.78
C GLU A 233 3.58 -15.21 12.42
N VAL A 234 2.77 -15.67 11.46
CA VAL A 234 2.59 -15.00 10.18
C VAL A 234 1.42 -14.03 10.29
N ASN A 235 1.66 -12.79 9.98
CA ASN A 235 0.77 -11.66 10.27
C ASN A 235 0.08 -11.08 9.02
N MET A 236 0.19 -11.75 7.85
CA MET A 236 -0.30 -11.23 6.59
C MET A 236 -0.92 -12.33 5.72
N ILE A 237 -2.02 -11.98 5.05
CA ILE A 237 -2.59 -12.71 3.92
C ILE A 237 -2.37 -11.85 2.68
N SER A 238 -1.77 -12.41 1.64
CA SER A 238 -1.55 -11.74 0.36
C SER A 238 -2.18 -12.53 -0.77
N PHE A 239 -2.84 -11.85 -1.68
CA PHE A 239 -3.44 -12.47 -2.87
C PHE A 239 -3.63 -11.46 -3.99
N ASP A 240 -3.81 -11.96 -5.20
CA ASP A 240 -4.20 -11.19 -6.37
C ASP A 240 -5.59 -11.62 -6.86
N ALA A 241 -6.38 -10.63 -7.25
CA ALA A 241 -7.70 -10.81 -7.84
C ALA A 241 -8.01 -9.63 -8.76
N TYR A 242 -7.95 -9.86 -10.06
CA TYR A 242 -8.03 -8.84 -11.08
C TYR A 242 -9.44 -8.74 -11.67
N PRO A 243 -10.13 -7.58 -11.50
CA PRO A 243 -11.52 -7.44 -11.93
C PRO A 243 -11.68 -7.08 -13.42
N PHE A 244 -10.71 -6.41 -14.08
CA PHE A 244 -10.89 -5.82 -15.41
C PHE A 244 -10.47 -6.77 -16.53
N LEU A 245 -11.41 -7.63 -16.93
CA LEU A 245 -11.21 -8.64 -17.97
C LEU A 245 -11.65 -8.12 -19.34
N ASN A 246 -11.15 -8.73 -20.40
CA ASN A 246 -11.56 -8.38 -21.78
C ASN A 246 -13.06 -8.59 -22.04
N GLY A 247 -13.73 -9.43 -21.27
CA GLY A 247 -15.16 -9.72 -21.35
C GLY A 247 -16.05 -8.91 -20.41
N GLY A 248 -15.48 -8.01 -19.60
CA GLY A 248 -16.21 -7.19 -18.63
C GLY A 248 -15.56 -7.16 -17.26
N VAL A 249 -16.31 -6.76 -16.25
CA VAL A 249 -15.80 -6.61 -14.87
C VAL A 249 -16.21 -7.81 -14.02
N ASN A 250 -15.24 -8.40 -13.33
CA ASN A 250 -15.48 -9.50 -12.39
C ASN A 250 -15.72 -8.96 -10.97
N TYR A 251 -16.94 -8.62 -10.66
CA TYR A 251 -17.32 -8.13 -9.33
C TYR A 251 -17.20 -9.19 -8.20
N ALA A 252 -17.04 -10.47 -8.52
CA ALA A 252 -16.84 -11.51 -7.50
C ALA A 252 -15.55 -11.30 -6.68
N THR A 253 -14.61 -10.50 -7.17
CA THR A 253 -13.42 -10.07 -6.43
C THR A 253 -13.78 -9.37 -5.11
N LEU A 254 -14.87 -8.60 -5.04
CA LEU A 254 -15.32 -7.95 -3.82
C LEU A 254 -15.85 -8.97 -2.78
N THR A 255 -16.57 -9.99 -3.23
CA THR A 255 -17.03 -11.09 -2.34
C THR A 255 -15.83 -11.85 -1.78
N LEU A 256 -14.84 -12.15 -2.62
CA LEU A 256 -13.60 -12.79 -2.20
C LEU A 256 -12.89 -11.93 -1.15
N MET A 257 -12.75 -10.63 -1.40
CA MET A 257 -12.09 -9.71 -0.48
C MET A 257 -12.81 -9.63 0.87
N ASP A 258 -14.15 -9.62 0.91
CA ASP A 258 -14.89 -9.65 2.17
C ASP A 258 -14.69 -10.97 2.94
N GLN A 259 -14.64 -12.10 2.26
CA GLN A 259 -14.32 -13.40 2.86
C GLN A 259 -12.89 -13.39 3.44
N VAL A 260 -11.92 -12.82 2.71
CA VAL A 260 -10.54 -12.69 3.19
C VAL A 260 -10.46 -11.75 4.39
N ARG A 261 -11.20 -10.64 4.38
CA ARG A 261 -11.31 -9.74 5.53
C ARG A 261 -11.78 -10.47 6.78
N GLN A 262 -12.84 -11.26 6.67
CA GLN A 262 -13.37 -12.05 7.80
C GLN A 262 -12.32 -13.05 8.30
N LEU A 263 -11.62 -13.74 7.40
CA LEU A 263 -10.54 -14.66 7.74
C LEU A 263 -9.38 -13.95 8.44
N ALA A 264 -8.91 -12.83 7.88
CA ALA A 264 -7.83 -12.03 8.42
C ALA A 264 -8.16 -11.50 9.83
N ASN A 265 -9.36 -10.95 10.02
CA ASN A 265 -9.83 -10.49 11.32
C ASN A 265 -9.84 -11.61 12.37
N SER A 266 -10.28 -12.83 11.98
CA SER A 266 -10.32 -13.99 12.89
C SER A 266 -8.94 -14.41 13.41
N LYS A 267 -7.86 -14.00 12.72
CA LYS A 267 -6.47 -14.37 13.01
C LYS A 267 -5.57 -13.17 13.33
N ASN A 268 -6.12 -11.99 13.37
CA ASN A 268 -5.37 -10.74 13.54
C ASN A 268 -4.26 -10.56 12.50
N MET A 269 -4.57 -10.82 11.24
CA MET A 269 -3.65 -10.69 10.11
C MET A 269 -3.98 -9.44 9.30
N ARG A 270 -2.97 -8.85 8.69
CA ARG A 270 -3.11 -7.78 7.68
C ARG A 270 -3.44 -8.38 6.31
N ILE A 271 -3.95 -7.55 5.41
CA ILE A 271 -4.27 -7.95 4.05
C ILE A 271 -3.40 -7.16 3.08
N ALA A 272 -2.70 -7.89 2.21
CA ALA A 272 -2.00 -7.36 1.05
C ALA A 272 -2.73 -7.81 -0.22
N MET A 273 -2.91 -6.87 -1.15
CA MET A 273 -3.58 -7.16 -2.41
C MET A 273 -2.87 -6.49 -3.59
N TYR A 274 -3.19 -6.94 -4.80
CA TYR A 274 -2.58 -6.46 -6.03
C TYR A 274 -3.62 -5.72 -6.90
N PRO A 275 -3.65 -4.35 -6.88
CA PRO A 275 -4.46 -3.61 -7.81
C PRO A 275 -4.00 -3.82 -9.25
N GLN A 276 -4.96 -3.99 -10.15
CA GLN A 276 -4.68 -4.10 -11.58
C GLN A 276 -4.33 -2.72 -12.16
N SER A 277 -3.17 -2.62 -12.82
CA SER A 277 -2.71 -1.40 -13.51
C SER A 277 -1.98 -1.69 -14.82
N CYS A 278 -2.21 -2.87 -15.37
CA CYS A 278 -1.69 -3.26 -16.68
C CYS A 278 -2.66 -4.17 -17.42
N ALA A 279 -2.38 -4.38 -18.71
CA ALA A 279 -3.07 -5.34 -19.57
C ALA A 279 -2.20 -6.57 -19.83
N TRP A 280 -2.85 -7.73 -19.92
CA TRP A 280 -2.24 -8.99 -20.38
C TRP A 280 -3.26 -9.87 -21.08
N ALA A 281 -2.87 -11.07 -21.53
CA ALA A 281 -3.81 -11.98 -22.19
C ALA A 281 -5.03 -12.28 -21.28
N GLY A 282 -6.21 -11.84 -21.70
CA GLY A 282 -7.47 -12.01 -20.94
C GLY A 282 -7.87 -10.82 -20.08
N ALA A 283 -6.99 -9.85 -19.85
CA ALA A 283 -7.25 -8.66 -19.06
C ALA A 283 -6.90 -7.39 -19.84
N ARG A 284 -7.74 -6.37 -19.73
CA ARG A 284 -7.53 -5.06 -20.36
C ARG A 284 -6.83 -4.08 -19.44
N MET A 285 -6.25 -3.03 -20.01
CA MET A 285 -5.79 -1.87 -19.25
C MET A 285 -7.00 -1.17 -18.61
N PRO A 286 -7.02 -0.97 -17.28
CA PRO A 286 -8.06 -0.20 -16.63
C PRO A 286 -7.82 1.31 -16.78
N ASP A 287 -8.89 2.10 -16.73
CA ASP A 287 -8.80 3.55 -16.63
C ASP A 287 -8.56 4.03 -15.18
N LEU A 288 -8.42 5.34 -14.99
CA LEU A 288 -8.11 5.92 -13.68
C LEU A 288 -9.20 5.62 -12.64
N ASN A 289 -10.48 5.78 -13.02
CA ASN A 289 -11.58 5.52 -12.09
C ASN A 289 -11.66 4.05 -11.71
N GLU A 290 -11.40 3.16 -12.64
CA GLU A 290 -11.37 1.71 -12.39
C GLU A 290 -10.24 1.32 -11.44
N ILE A 291 -9.04 1.90 -11.61
CA ILE A 291 -7.93 1.64 -10.69
C ILE A 291 -8.25 2.18 -9.29
N ILE A 292 -8.78 3.41 -9.19
CA ILE A 292 -9.18 4.02 -7.92
C ILE A 292 -10.31 3.22 -7.26
N TRP A 293 -11.31 2.76 -8.03
CA TRP A 293 -12.36 1.88 -7.52
C TRP A 293 -11.81 0.59 -6.94
N HIS A 294 -10.90 -0.06 -7.66
CA HIS A 294 -10.28 -1.30 -7.20
C HIS A 294 -9.47 -1.07 -5.92
N PHE A 295 -8.78 0.06 -5.83
CA PHE A 295 -8.05 0.42 -4.62
C PHE A 295 -9.00 0.73 -3.45
N ASN A 296 -9.96 1.67 -3.65
CA ASN A 296 -10.87 2.13 -2.61
C ASN A 296 -11.75 1.02 -2.04
N THR A 297 -12.26 0.13 -2.88
CA THR A 297 -13.08 -1.00 -2.42
C THR A 297 -12.27 -1.99 -1.59
N ASN A 298 -11.01 -2.24 -1.95
CA ASN A 298 -10.14 -3.10 -1.16
C ASN A 298 -9.64 -2.41 0.13
N LEU A 299 -9.36 -1.12 0.10
CA LEU A 299 -9.07 -0.33 1.31
C LEU A 299 -10.26 -0.37 2.28
N ALA A 300 -11.47 -0.13 1.77
CA ALA A 300 -12.70 -0.22 2.54
C ALA A 300 -12.89 -1.60 3.18
N LEU A 301 -12.47 -2.66 2.51
CA LEU A 301 -12.50 -4.03 3.02
C LEU A 301 -11.24 -4.43 3.82
N GLY A 302 -10.40 -3.47 4.20
CA GLY A 302 -9.33 -3.65 5.18
C GLY A 302 -7.97 -4.04 4.61
N ALA A 303 -7.73 -3.89 3.31
CA ALA A 303 -6.38 -3.99 2.77
C ALA A 303 -5.51 -2.82 3.25
N THR A 304 -4.28 -3.12 3.65
CA THR A 304 -3.30 -2.14 4.14
C THR A 304 -1.97 -2.19 3.38
N GLN A 305 -1.86 -3.09 2.41
CA GLN A 305 -0.75 -3.12 1.46
C GLN A 305 -1.29 -3.33 0.05
N PHE A 306 -0.85 -2.47 -0.84
CA PHE A 306 -1.25 -2.45 -2.24
C PHE A 306 0.00 -2.53 -3.12
N THR A 307 0.09 -3.58 -3.92
CA THR A 307 1.20 -3.79 -4.84
C THR A 307 0.64 -3.82 -6.25
N TYR A 308 0.75 -2.74 -7.00
CA TYR A 308 0.22 -2.69 -8.35
C TYR A 308 0.83 -3.77 -9.26
N PHE A 309 -0.01 -4.50 -9.94
CA PHE A 309 0.38 -5.37 -11.05
C PHE A 309 -0.16 -4.76 -12.35
N ASN A 310 0.66 -4.07 -13.13
CA ASN A 310 2.03 -3.62 -12.92
C ASN A 310 2.16 -2.16 -13.38
N TYR A 311 2.99 -1.35 -12.72
CA TYR A 311 3.26 0.02 -13.18
C TYR A 311 4.13 0.04 -14.45
N THR A 312 5.04 -0.92 -14.59
CA THR A 312 5.94 -1.03 -15.74
C THR A 312 5.57 -2.27 -16.55
N MET A 313 5.53 -2.16 -17.87
CA MET A 313 5.36 -3.32 -18.74
C MET A 313 6.37 -4.41 -18.40
N TYR A 314 5.87 -5.62 -18.24
CA TYR A 314 6.68 -6.81 -17.98
C TYR A 314 6.33 -7.93 -18.96
N PRO A 315 6.90 -7.93 -20.17
CA PRO A 315 6.56 -8.90 -21.20
C PRO A 315 6.79 -10.36 -20.82
N ALA A 316 7.72 -10.64 -19.90
CA ALA A 316 7.97 -11.99 -19.39
C ALA A 316 6.77 -12.58 -18.64
N GLU A 317 5.94 -11.74 -18.00
CA GLU A 317 4.66 -12.12 -17.38
C GLU A 317 3.47 -11.83 -18.30
N GLY A 318 3.71 -11.58 -19.60
CA GLY A 318 2.67 -11.31 -20.57
C GLY A 318 2.04 -9.91 -20.50
N CYS A 319 2.57 -9.01 -19.67
CA CYS A 319 2.08 -7.64 -19.55
C CYS A 319 2.35 -6.86 -20.85
N SER A 320 1.28 -6.49 -21.56
CA SER A 320 1.34 -5.90 -22.90
C SER A 320 1.11 -4.38 -22.90
N ASP A 321 0.59 -3.80 -21.81
CA ASP A 321 0.37 -2.37 -21.60
C ASP A 321 0.42 -2.07 -20.12
N ALA A 322 0.97 -0.90 -19.73
CA ALA A 322 1.09 -0.43 -18.36
C ALA A 322 1.36 1.08 -18.34
N ILE A 323 1.48 1.69 -17.15
CA ILE A 323 1.75 3.13 -17.02
C ILE A 323 3.10 3.51 -17.63
N PHE A 324 4.11 2.65 -17.44
CA PHE A 324 5.45 2.81 -18.05
C PHE A 324 5.77 1.69 -19.02
N ALA A 325 6.40 2.02 -20.12
CA ALA A 325 7.05 1.03 -20.99
C ALA A 325 8.26 0.42 -20.25
N ILE A 326 8.75 -0.72 -20.78
CA ILE A 326 9.94 -1.40 -20.24
C ILE A 326 11.19 -0.52 -20.24
N ASP A 327 11.26 0.44 -21.16
CA ASP A 327 12.36 1.43 -21.22
C ASP A 327 12.18 2.64 -20.30
N GLY A 328 11.12 2.63 -19.49
CA GLY A 328 10.79 3.66 -18.54
C GLY A 328 10.09 4.90 -19.15
N SER A 329 9.79 4.94 -20.43
CA SER A 329 8.95 5.99 -21.00
C SER A 329 7.52 5.89 -20.44
N VAL A 330 6.86 7.05 -20.24
CA VAL A 330 5.48 7.10 -19.76
C VAL A 330 4.54 6.82 -20.93
N LEU A 331 3.72 5.78 -20.83
CA LEU A 331 2.70 5.42 -21.81
C LEU A 331 1.38 6.12 -21.51
N HIS A 332 0.99 6.20 -20.24
CA HIS A 332 -0.26 6.76 -19.76
C HIS A 332 -0.01 7.90 -18.76
N PRO A 333 0.33 9.13 -19.23
CA PRO A 333 0.64 10.25 -18.36
C PRO A 333 -0.54 10.68 -17.48
N GLU A 334 -1.76 10.56 -17.98
CA GLU A 334 -2.99 10.87 -17.24
C GLU A 334 -3.20 9.92 -16.05
N LEU A 335 -2.88 8.64 -16.21
CA LEU A 335 -2.95 7.67 -15.12
C LEU A 335 -1.85 7.94 -14.09
N LEU A 336 -0.64 8.24 -14.55
CA LEU A 336 0.47 8.55 -13.65
C LEU A 336 0.17 9.77 -12.79
N GLU A 337 -0.34 10.86 -13.39
CA GLU A 337 -0.69 12.09 -12.68
C GLU A 337 -1.82 11.85 -11.67
N GLY A 338 -2.93 11.26 -12.11
CA GLY A 338 -4.10 11.00 -11.27
C GLY A 338 -3.78 10.05 -10.11
N LEU A 339 -3.06 8.97 -10.36
CA LEU A 339 -2.65 8.03 -9.30
C LEU A 339 -1.61 8.63 -8.35
N THR A 340 -0.71 9.48 -8.84
CA THR A 340 0.25 10.17 -7.97
C THR A 340 -0.46 11.02 -6.92
N GLU A 341 -1.44 11.81 -7.35
CA GLU A 341 -2.22 12.64 -6.44
C GLU A 341 -3.05 11.78 -5.48
N TYR A 342 -3.70 10.75 -6.00
CA TYR A 342 -4.47 9.81 -5.18
C TYR A 342 -3.61 9.11 -4.11
N HIS A 343 -2.41 8.65 -4.44
CA HIS A 343 -1.51 8.01 -3.47
C HIS A 343 -1.11 8.97 -2.35
N LYS A 344 -0.82 10.22 -2.67
CA LYS A 344 -0.49 11.23 -1.66
C LYS A 344 -1.65 11.46 -0.71
N GLN A 345 -2.88 11.51 -1.22
CA GLN A 345 -4.10 11.66 -0.42
C GLN A 345 -4.28 10.48 0.54
N ILE A 346 -4.15 9.24 0.06
CA ILE A 346 -4.28 8.04 0.89
C ILE A 346 -3.17 7.95 1.94
N ARG A 347 -1.93 8.29 1.58
CA ARG A 347 -0.81 8.32 2.54
C ARG A 347 -1.02 9.40 3.61
N ALA A 348 -1.55 10.57 3.25
CA ALA A 348 -1.88 11.62 4.20
C ALA A 348 -3.03 11.19 5.14
N LEU A 349 -4.09 10.55 4.60
CA LEU A 349 -5.14 9.96 5.41
C LEU A 349 -4.57 8.96 6.43
N ASP A 350 -3.75 8.03 5.98
CA ASP A 350 -3.16 7.02 6.87
C ASP A 350 -2.24 7.64 7.92
N ALA A 351 -1.42 8.61 7.54
CA ALA A 351 -0.52 9.32 8.46
C ALA A 351 -1.26 10.06 9.57
N ASN A 352 -2.48 10.55 9.28
CA ASN A 352 -3.31 11.27 10.25
C ASN A 352 -4.26 10.35 11.06
N VAL A 353 -4.62 9.18 10.53
CA VAL A 353 -5.59 8.24 11.13
C VAL A 353 -4.94 6.97 11.66
N ARG A 354 -3.84 6.50 11.04
CA ARG A 354 -3.19 5.22 11.30
C ARG A 354 -4.14 4.04 11.06
N LEU A 355 -4.61 3.94 9.82
CA LEU A 355 -5.65 2.96 9.41
C LEU A 355 -5.30 1.51 9.77
N THR A 356 -4.02 1.15 9.83
CA THR A 356 -3.56 -0.20 10.22
C THR A 356 -3.82 -0.56 11.68
N GLU A 357 -4.10 0.42 12.54
CA GLU A 357 -4.53 0.20 13.93
C GLU A 357 -6.02 -0.17 14.05
N TYR A 358 -6.76 -0.05 12.95
CA TYR A 358 -8.19 -0.33 12.89
C TYR A 358 -8.48 -1.60 12.12
N LYS A 359 -9.59 -2.25 12.46
CA LYS A 359 -10.13 -3.40 11.75
C LYS A 359 -11.48 -3.06 11.17
N VAL A 360 -11.73 -3.51 9.96
CA VAL A 360 -13.04 -3.45 9.35
C VAL A 360 -13.93 -4.52 9.98
N THR A 361 -14.74 -4.11 10.94
CA THR A 361 -15.62 -5.02 11.69
C THR A 361 -16.89 -5.36 10.95
N GLU A 362 -17.38 -4.43 10.14
CA GLU A 362 -18.66 -4.54 9.43
C GLU A 362 -18.49 -4.03 7.99
N SER A 363 -19.18 -4.68 7.04
CA SER A 363 -19.26 -4.27 5.64
C SER A 363 -20.69 -4.42 5.14
N TYR A 364 -21.11 -3.49 4.29
CA TYR A 364 -22.45 -3.43 3.72
C TYR A 364 -22.40 -2.95 2.28
N MET A 365 -23.15 -3.60 1.39
CA MET A 365 -23.38 -3.11 0.03
C MET A 365 -24.87 -2.83 -0.21
N THR A 366 -25.15 -1.73 -0.89
CA THR A 366 -26.53 -1.38 -1.23
C THR A 366 -27.06 -2.16 -2.44
N SER A 367 -26.17 -2.60 -3.35
CA SER A 367 -26.55 -3.42 -4.49
C SER A 367 -26.62 -4.91 -4.12
N SER A 368 -27.69 -5.59 -4.52
CA SER A 368 -27.90 -7.03 -4.25
C SER A 368 -27.05 -7.96 -5.12
N GLN A 369 -26.23 -7.42 -6.02
CA GLN A 369 -25.57 -8.21 -7.06
C GLN A 369 -24.35 -8.98 -6.58
N ILE A 370 -23.80 -8.67 -5.40
CA ILE A 370 -22.51 -9.15 -4.99
C ILE A 370 -22.60 -9.68 -3.56
N GLY A 371 -23.01 -10.84 -3.29
CA GLY A 371 -22.96 -11.65 -2.07
C GLY A 371 -22.34 -11.10 -0.77
N ILE A 372 -21.91 -9.85 -0.71
CA ILE A 372 -21.53 -9.15 0.52
C ILE A 372 -22.81 -8.99 1.33
N LYS A 373 -22.78 -9.55 2.49
CA LYS A 373 -23.90 -9.64 3.40
C LYS A 373 -24.49 -8.26 3.65
N MET A 374 -25.76 -8.09 3.30
CA MET A 374 -26.53 -6.95 3.80
C MET A 374 -26.56 -7.05 5.31
N LEU A 375 -25.87 -6.13 5.98
CA LEU A 375 -25.88 -6.06 7.42
C LEU A 375 -27.29 -5.74 7.93
N PRO A 376 -27.68 -6.29 9.08
CA PRO A 376 -28.86 -5.78 9.77
C PRO A 376 -28.64 -4.27 10.04
N ALA A 377 -29.70 -3.50 9.95
CA ALA A 377 -29.71 -2.05 10.17
C ALA A 377 -29.19 -1.61 11.56
N THR A 378 -28.99 -2.55 12.46
CA THR A 378 -28.48 -2.32 13.81
C THR A 378 -26.96 -2.37 13.83
N GLY A 379 -26.32 -1.22 14.01
CA GLY A 379 -24.86 -1.11 14.18
C GLY A 379 -24.17 -0.14 13.24
N PHE A 380 -24.80 0.28 12.13
CA PHE A 380 -24.34 1.38 11.32
C PHE A 380 -24.99 2.68 11.73
N ILE A 381 -24.25 3.79 11.51
CA ILE A 381 -24.79 5.14 11.69
C ILE A 381 -25.88 5.46 10.65
N ILE A 382 -25.97 4.68 9.57
CA ILE A 382 -26.80 4.98 8.39
C ILE A 382 -27.97 4.00 8.33
N ASN A 383 -29.18 4.54 8.19
CA ASN A 383 -30.38 3.73 7.97
C ASN A 383 -30.48 3.36 6.49
N LYS A 384 -30.65 2.06 6.22
CA LYS A 384 -30.79 1.50 4.89
C LYS A 384 -31.91 2.11 4.04
N GLU A 385 -33.02 2.49 4.67
CA GLU A 385 -34.22 2.99 3.96
C GLU A 385 -33.96 4.30 3.21
N GLY A 386 -32.94 5.09 3.64
CA GLY A 386 -32.56 6.35 3.01
C GLY A 386 -31.60 6.22 1.83
N LEU A 387 -31.04 5.04 1.55
CA LEU A 387 -29.98 4.89 0.54
C LEU A 387 -30.49 4.70 -0.90
N GLY A 388 -31.79 4.45 -1.09
CA GLY A 388 -32.39 4.34 -2.42
C GLY A 388 -31.77 3.24 -3.30
N SER A 389 -31.49 3.60 -4.57
CA SER A 389 -30.89 2.70 -5.58
C SER A 389 -29.40 2.98 -5.81
N THR A 390 -28.73 3.71 -4.92
CA THR A 390 -27.29 3.98 -5.03
C THR A 390 -26.47 2.71 -4.88
N ASP A 391 -25.36 2.62 -5.61
CA ASP A 391 -24.42 1.50 -5.49
C ASP A 391 -23.25 1.92 -4.60
N LEU A 392 -23.32 1.53 -3.32
CA LEU A 392 -22.36 1.92 -2.28
C LEU A 392 -21.78 0.69 -1.59
N LEU A 393 -20.50 0.76 -1.27
CA LEU A 393 -19.85 -0.07 -0.27
C LEU A 393 -19.61 0.77 0.99
N ILE A 394 -20.17 0.36 2.11
CA ILE A 394 -20.06 1.05 3.39
C ILE A 394 -19.39 0.12 4.38
N THR A 395 -18.34 0.58 5.06
CA THR A 395 -17.59 -0.24 6.01
C THR A 395 -17.30 0.52 7.29
N LYS A 396 -17.19 -0.22 8.40
CA LYS A 396 -16.93 0.32 9.75
C LYS A 396 -15.58 -0.14 10.24
N PHE A 397 -14.73 0.82 10.54
CA PHE A 397 -13.39 0.63 11.10
C PHE A 397 -13.42 0.87 12.61
N ARG A 398 -13.07 -0.12 13.40
CA ARG A 398 -12.91 0.02 14.84
C ARG A 398 -11.50 -0.29 15.28
N SER A 399 -10.98 0.48 16.22
CA SER A 399 -9.76 0.20 16.96
C SER A 399 -9.90 -1.12 17.75
N ASN A 400 -8.76 -1.73 18.08
CA ASN A 400 -8.72 -2.83 19.05
C ASN A 400 -8.97 -2.34 20.48
N ASP A 401 -8.91 -1.03 20.74
CA ASP A 401 -9.34 -0.41 21.99
C ASP A 401 -10.88 -0.33 22.02
N TYR A 402 -11.49 -1.26 22.74
CA TYR A 402 -12.94 -1.36 22.87
C TYR A 402 -13.56 -0.23 23.69
N GLU A 403 -12.74 0.53 24.44
CA GLU A 403 -13.18 1.70 25.21
C GLU A 403 -13.18 2.98 24.35
N SER A 404 -12.57 2.92 23.15
CA SER A 404 -12.58 4.05 22.23
C SER A 404 -14.00 4.38 21.77
N ARG A 405 -14.41 5.61 22.00
CA ARG A 405 -15.68 6.17 21.50
C ARG A 405 -15.56 6.70 20.07
N VAL A 406 -14.40 6.55 19.45
CA VAL A 406 -14.15 6.96 18.08
C VAL A 406 -14.04 5.72 17.18
N TYR A 407 -14.78 5.75 16.09
CA TYR A 407 -14.62 4.81 14.99
C TYR A 407 -14.78 5.54 13.65
N TYR A 408 -14.43 4.87 12.58
CA TYR A 408 -14.57 5.46 11.25
C TYR A 408 -15.55 4.67 10.40
N VAL A 409 -16.21 5.37 9.49
CA VAL A 409 -17.04 4.79 8.43
C VAL A 409 -16.48 5.22 7.09
N ASN A 410 -16.18 4.27 6.23
CA ASN A 410 -15.78 4.55 4.86
C ASN A 410 -16.97 4.26 3.93
N ILE A 411 -17.36 5.25 3.15
CA ILE A 411 -18.44 5.17 2.15
C ILE A 411 -17.79 5.30 0.77
N VAL A 412 -17.82 4.21 0.00
CA VAL A 412 -17.26 4.17 -1.35
C VAL A 412 -18.41 4.19 -2.36
N ASN A 413 -18.36 5.10 -3.33
CA ASN A 413 -19.17 4.97 -4.52
C ASN A 413 -18.68 3.75 -5.32
N ASN A 414 -19.47 2.67 -5.27
CA ASN A 414 -19.13 1.39 -5.89
C ASN A 414 -19.32 1.40 -7.42
N SER A 415 -19.57 2.54 -8.02
CA SER A 415 -19.60 2.76 -9.45
C SER A 415 -18.37 3.53 -9.91
N PHE A 416 -17.61 2.98 -10.83
CA PHE A 416 -16.51 3.69 -11.50
C PHE A 416 -16.95 4.46 -12.74
N GLU A 417 -18.25 4.38 -13.11
CA GLU A 417 -18.82 5.07 -14.28
C GLU A 417 -19.68 6.28 -13.90
N LYS A 418 -20.28 6.27 -12.71
CA LYS A 418 -21.32 7.25 -12.33
C LYS A 418 -21.01 7.89 -11.00
N ALA A 419 -21.06 9.21 -10.98
CA ALA A 419 -21.08 10.00 -9.76
C ALA A 419 -22.44 9.87 -9.04
N MET A 420 -22.42 10.09 -7.74
CA MET A 420 -23.58 10.20 -6.87
C MET A 420 -23.66 11.64 -6.37
N TYR A 421 -24.76 12.31 -6.60
CA TYR A 421 -24.94 13.70 -6.19
C TYR A 421 -26.09 13.84 -5.18
N ASP A 422 -25.86 14.68 -4.19
CA ASP A 422 -26.86 15.09 -3.19
C ASP A 422 -27.62 13.93 -2.54
N GLN A 423 -26.92 12.80 -2.31
CA GLN A 423 -27.51 11.65 -1.64
C GLN A 423 -27.72 11.97 -0.16
N GLU A 424 -28.96 11.82 0.30
CA GLU A 424 -29.29 11.90 1.70
C GLU A 424 -28.98 10.57 2.41
N PHE A 425 -28.31 10.66 3.54
CA PHE A 425 -27.98 9.55 4.44
C PHE A 425 -28.71 9.75 5.76
N LEU A 426 -29.71 8.92 6.04
CA LEU A 426 -30.42 8.93 7.30
C LEU A 426 -29.60 8.19 8.37
N LEU A 427 -29.38 8.82 9.52
CA LEU A 427 -28.73 8.18 10.64
C LEU A 427 -29.66 7.16 11.32
N ASP A 428 -29.09 6.07 11.83
CA ASP A 428 -29.85 5.13 12.64
C ASP A 428 -30.23 5.81 13.97
N ASN A 429 -31.53 5.82 14.29
CA ASN A 429 -32.05 6.43 15.54
C ASN A 429 -31.50 5.77 16.81
N ASN A 430 -30.95 4.55 16.71
CA ASN A 430 -30.35 3.87 17.85
C ASN A 430 -28.83 4.09 17.94
N ALA A 431 -28.24 4.80 16.97
CA ALA A 431 -26.83 5.14 17.02
C ALA A 431 -26.61 6.26 18.05
N ASN A 432 -25.76 6.00 19.04
CA ASN A 432 -25.42 6.96 20.08
C ASN A 432 -24.30 7.89 19.58
N ILE A 433 -24.66 8.87 18.73
CA ILE A 433 -23.70 9.76 18.04
C ILE A 433 -23.69 11.13 18.73
N ASP A 434 -22.52 11.62 19.10
CA ASP A 434 -22.30 13.00 19.50
C ASP A 434 -22.15 13.91 18.28
N HIS A 435 -21.16 13.61 17.41
CA HIS A 435 -20.96 14.34 16.16
C HIS A 435 -20.25 13.50 15.10
N LEU A 436 -20.31 14.01 13.86
CA LEU A 436 -19.63 13.47 12.70
C LEU A 436 -18.64 14.47 12.11
N GLU A 437 -17.51 13.97 11.63
CA GLU A 437 -16.53 14.74 10.86
C GLU A 437 -16.18 13.97 9.58
N THR A 438 -16.01 14.67 8.46
CA THR A 438 -15.55 14.08 7.21
C THR A 438 -14.10 14.46 6.96
N TYR A 439 -13.30 13.52 6.42
CA TYR A 439 -11.91 13.79 6.06
C TYR A 439 -11.83 14.58 4.75
N ASN A 440 -11.19 15.73 4.80
CA ASN A 440 -10.91 16.54 3.62
C ASN A 440 -9.54 16.10 3.06
N TYR A 441 -9.54 15.39 1.93
CA TYR A 441 -8.34 14.87 1.30
C TYR A 441 -7.36 15.94 0.78
N LYS A 442 -7.81 17.19 0.59
CA LYS A 442 -6.94 18.30 0.17
C LYS A 442 -6.20 18.92 1.33
N THR A 443 -6.88 19.08 2.46
CA THR A 443 -6.31 19.74 3.64
C THR A 443 -5.67 18.77 4.62
N GLY A 444 -5.95 17.46 4.49
CA GLY A 444 -5.49 16.44 5.42
C GLY A 444 -6.18 16.48 6.79
N LYS A 445 -7.32 17.16 6.92
CA LYS A 445 -8.01 17.38 8.21
C LYS A 445 -9.41 16.81 8.22
N PHE A 446 -9.89 16.50 9.42
CA PHE A 446 -11.30 16.26 9.64
C PHE A 446 -12.04 17.59 9.80
N GLU A 447 -13.15 17.71 9.11
CA GLU A 447 -14.03 18.88 9.12
C GLU A 447 -15.42 18.46 9.59
N PRO A 448 -16.15 19.29 10.36
CA PRO A 448 -17.49 18.95 10.81
C PRO A 448 -18.41 18.57 9.63
N LEU A 449 -19.14 17.49 9.79
CA LEU A 449 -20.19 17.08 8.84
C LEU A 449 -21.53 17.52 9.39
N ASP A 450 -22.20 18.41 8.66
CA ASP A 450 -23.50 18.97 9.10
C ASP A 450 -24.59 17.90 9.12
N VAL A 451 -25.20 17.69 10.26
CA VAL A 451 -26.32 16.79 10.46
C VAL A 451 -27.60 17.63 10.72
N VAL A 452 -28.58 17.52 9.85
CA VAL A 452 -29.86 18.23 9.96
C VAL A 452 -31.00 17.21 9.94
N ASN A 453 -31.90 17.29 10.92
CA ASN A 453 -33.04 16.36 11.04
C ASN A 453 -32.63 14.87 11.01
N ASN A 454 -31.57 14.53 11.68
CA ASN A 454 -31.00 13.17 11.73
C ASN A 454 -30.55 12.65 10.37
N SER A 455 -30.13 13.52 9.46
CA SER A 455 -29.55 13.15 8.15
C SER A 455 -28.39 14.05 7.78
N PHE A 456 -27.56 13.58 6.86
CA PHE A 456 -26.54 14.39 6.18
C PHE A 456 -26.62 14.14 4.66
N ILE A 457 -26.12 15.09 3.89
CA ILE A 457 -26.08 15.01 2.43
C ILE A 457 -24.65 14.90 1.97
N MET A 458 -24.39 14.03 1.00
CA MET A 458 -23.05 13.82 0.45
C MET A 458 -23.13 13.58 -1.06
N SER A 459 -22.10 14.06 -1.76
CA SER A 459 -21.84 13.74 -3.17
C SER A 459 -20.51 13.04 -3.28
N LEU A 460 -20.41 12.03 -4.13
CA LEU A 460 -19.18 11.30 -4.43
C LEU A 460 -19.05 11.16 -5.95
N GLU A 461 -17.91 11.52 -6.48
CA GLU A 461 -17.58 11.21 -7.88
C GLU A 461 -17.50 9.70 -8.12
N ALA A 462 -17.36 9.28 -9.37
CA ALA A 462 -17.16 7.88 -9.71
C ALA A 462 -15.92 7.34 -8.97
N SER A 463 -16.05 6.18 -8.32
CA SER A 463 -14.99 5.53 -7.54
C SER A 463 -14.55 6.24 -6.26
N GLU A 464 -15.03 7.44 -5.99
CA GLU A 464 -14.62 8.24 -4.83
C GLU A 464 -15.07 7.58 -3.52
N ALA A 465 -14.32 7.86 -2.46
CA ALA A 465 -14.64 7.42 -1.10
C ALA A 465 -14.67 8.62 -0.14
N ALA A 466 -15.63 8.60 0.79
CA ALA A 466 -15.65 9.49 1.94
C ALA A 466 -15.24 8.72 3.20
N PHE A 467 -14.36 9.32 4.00
CA PHE A 467 -13.92 8.76 5.26
C PHE A 467 -14.48 9.62 6.40
N ILE A 468 -15.39 9.05 7.19
CA ILE A 468 -16.16 9.75 8.22
C ILE A 468 -15.68 9.28 9.58
N LYS A 469 -15.27 10.22 10.42
CA LYS A 469 -15.03 10.00 11.85
C LYS A 469 -16.35 10.14 12.60
N VAL A 470 -16.65 9.15 13.39
CA VAL A 470 -17.83 9.09 14.26
C VAL A 470 -17.38 9.15 15.69
N VAL A 471 -17.89 10.11 16.45
CA VAL A 471 -17.69 10.23 17.89
C VAL A 471 -18.99 9.82 18.58
N GLU A 472 -18.93 8.78 19.42
CA GLU A 472 -20.08 8.29 20.19
C GLU A 472 -20.31 9.18 21.40
N ALA A 473 -21.57 9.48 21.73
CA ALA A 473 -21.94 10.24 22.91
C ALA A 473 -21.58 9.51 24.24
N GLU A 474 -21.57 10.24 25.35
CA GLU A 474 -21.28 9.69 26.68
C GLU A 474 -22.33 8.71 27.18
#